data_007d87797d8f6c46c9393e9591341ef9
#
_entry.id   007d87797d8f6c46c9393e9591341ef9
#
_cell.length_a   1.000
_cell.length_b   1.000
_cell.length_c   1.000
_cell.angle_alpha   90.00
_cell.angle_beta   90.00
_cell.angle_gamma   90.00
#
_symmetry.space_group_name_H-M   'P 1'
#
loop_
_entity.id
_entity.type
_entity.pdbx_description
1 polymer ?
#
loop_
_entity_poly.entity_id
_entity_poly.type
_entity_poly.pdbx_seq_one_letter_code
_entity_poly.pdbx_strand_id
1 'polypeptide(L)'
;MEFEKLQTASLKELFISSVEDKILSGELPIGAQLPTERELAEMMDVSRGVVNSGIAEMAHKGFLEVRPRVGTFVADYRRVGKSDIFLSIMHYNGGILPEQEIRSLLEFKILIDCFSVRKLTARAITEA
;
A
#
# COMPACT_ATOMS: atom_id res chain seq x y z
N MET A 1 31.93 -15.25 12.02
CA MET A 1 31.54 -15.65 10.65
C MET A 1 30.33 -14.80 10.26
N GLU A 2 30.50 -13.91 9.32
CA GLU A 2 29.42 -13.05 8.84
C GLU A 2 28.89 -13.59 7.53
N PHE A 3 27.55 -13.68 7.44
CA PHE A 3 26.86 -14.03 6.20
C PHE A 3 26.32 -12.77 5.57
N GLU A 4 26.67 -12.50 4.32
CA GLU A 4 26.11 -11.40 3.57
C GLU A 4 24.64 -11.65 3.28
N LYS A 5 23.82 -10.64 3.47
CA LYS A 5 22.41 -10.71 3.08
C LYS A 5 22.29 -10.81 1.56
N LEU A 6 21.67 -11.87 1.10
CA LEU A 6 21.33 -11.99 -0.31
C LEU A 6 20.24 -10.99 -0.66
N GLN A 7 20.57 -10.05 -1.54
CA GLN A 7 19.65 -8.97 -1.95
C GLN A 7 18.84 -9.33 -3.19
N THR A 8 18.32 -10.53 -3.25
CA THR A 8 17.35 -10.89 -4.28
C THR A 8 15.95 -10.74 -3.73
N ALA A 9 15.06 -10.12 -4.54
CA ALA A 9 13.65 -10.04 -4.21
C ALA A 9 13.11 -11.45 -3.95
N SER A 10 12.43 -11.66 -2.82
CA SER A 10 11.80 -12.94 -2.51
C SER A 10 10.60 -13.17 -3.45
N LEU A 11 10.21 -14.44 -3.61
CA LEU A 11 8.99 -14.78 -4.38
C LEU A 11 7.76 -14.07 -3.84
N LYS A 12 7.69 -13.89 -2.52
CA LYS A 12 6.62 -13.12 -1.86
C LYS A 12 6.62 -11.66 -2.31
N GLU A 13 7.78 -11.01 -2.35
CA GLU A 13 7.90 -9.62 -2.81
C GLU A 13 7.52 -9.48 -4.28
N LEU A 14 7.93 -10.43 -5.14
CA LEU A 14 7.55 -10.45 -6.54
C LEU A 14 6.04 -10.66 -6.72
N PHE A 15 5.44 -11.53 -5.92
CA PHE A 15 3.99 -11.74 -5.90
C PHE A 15 3.25 -10.45 -5.53
N ILE A 16 3.67 -9.81 -4.43
CA ILE A 16 3.05 -8.56 -3.96
C ILE A 16 3.18 -7.47 -5.02
N SER A 17 4.37 -7.28 -5.59
CA SER A 17 4.61 -6.28 -6.63
C SER A 17 3.73 -6.53 -7.86
N SER A 18 3.60 -7.77 -8.30
CA SER A 18 2.76 -8.14 -9.43
C SER A 18 1.28 -7.82 -9.20
N VAL A 19 0.77 -8.13 -8.01
CA VAL A 19 -0.64 -7.85 -7.67
C VAL A 19 -0.87 -6.34 -7.49
N GLU A 20 0.05 -5.63 -6.86
CA GLU A 20 0.00 -4.18 -6.71
C GLU A 20 -0.04 -3.48 -8.09
N ASP A 21 0.79 -3.91 -9.03
CA ASP A 21 0.81 -3.36 -10.38
C ASP A 21 -0.55 -3.55 -11.08
N LYS A 22 -1.19 -4.69 -10.90
CA LYS A 22 -2.52 -4.95 -11.46
C LYS A 22 -3.62 -4.08 -10.82
N ILE A 23 -3.52 -3.84 -9.53
CA ILE A 23 -4.45 -2.96 -8.82
C ILE A 23 -4.25 -1.51 -9.25
N LEU A 24 -3.02 -1.03 -9.27
CA LEU A 24 -2.69 0.36 -9.58
C LEU A 24 -2.90 0.70 -11.07
N SER A 25 -2.71 -0.27 -11.96
CA SER A 25 -2.99 -0.09 -13.40
C SER A 25 -4.49 -0.05 -13.73
N GLY A 26 -5.34 -0.46 -12.79
CA GLY A 26 -6.78 -0.55 -12.99
C GLY A 26 -7.26 -1.89 -13.57
N GLU A 27 -6.35 -2.81 -13.82
CA GLU A 27 -6.70 -4.17 -14.27
C GLU A 27 -7.51 -4.92 -13.21
N LEU A 28 -7.19 -4.68 -11.92
CA LEU A 28 -7.98 -5.11 -10.77
C LEU A 28 -8.57 -3.88 -10.08
N PRO A 29 -9.81 -3.50 -10.41
CA PRO A 29 -10.44 -2.33 -9.80
C PRO A 29 -10.82 -2.56 -8.34
N ILE A 30 -11.04 -1.48 -7.61
CA ILE A 30 -11.54 -1.52 -6.23
C ILE A 30 -12.85 -2.33 -6.18
N GLY A 31 -12.92 -3.27 -5.24
CA GLY A 31 -14.06 -4.16 -5.09
C GLY A 31 -13.99 -5.44 -5.92
N ALA A 32 -13.01 -5.57 -6.81
CA ALA A 32 -12.83 -6.78 -7.60
C ALA A 32 -12.41 -7.94 -6.71
N GLN A 33 -12.94 -9.12 -7.00
CA GLN A 33 -12.54 -10.35 -6.33
C GLN A 33 -11.30 -10.94 -7.00
N LEU A 34 -10.31 -11.30 -6.20
CA LEU A 34 -9.13 -12.01 -6.68
C LEU A 34 -9.46 -13.49 -6.91
N PRO A 35 -8.70 -14.17 -7.79
CA PRO A 35 -8.73 -15.64 -7.84
C PRO A 35 -8.42 -16.24 -6.47
N THR A 36 -8.81 -17.50 -6.27
CA THR A 36 -8.49 -18.20 -5.01
C THR A 36 -6.98 -18.36 -4.83
N GLU A 37 -6.53 -18.58 -3.60
CA GLU A 37 -5.12 -18.82 -3.31
C GLU A 37 -4.55 -19.97 -4.15
N ARG A 38 -5.35 -21.02 -4.33
CA ARG A 38 -4.97 -22.16 -5.16
C ARG A 38 -4.79 -21.77 -6.63
N GLU A 39 -5.74 -21.02 -7.18
CA GLU A 39 -5.67 -20.54 -8.56
C GLU A 39 -4.48 -19.60 -8.76
N LEU A 40 -4.25 -18.68 -7.84
CA LEU A 40 -3.10 -17.78 -7.89
C LEU A 40 -1.78 -18.54 -7.84
N ALA A 41 -1.68 -19.55 -6.96
CA ALA A 41 -0.48 -20.38 -6.86
C ALA A 41 -0.19 -21.12 -8.17
N GLU A 42 -1.21 -21.66 -8.82
CA GLU A 42 -1.08 -22.33 -10.11
C GLU A 42 -0.75 -21.34 -11.24
N MET A 43 -1.42 -20.21 -11.31
CA MET A 43 -1.21 -19.19 -12.35
C MET A 43 0.17 -18.56 -12.29
N MET A 44 0.71 -18.34 -11.09
CA MET A 44 1.98 -17.66 -10.88
C MET A 44 3.15 -18.63 -10.62
N ASP A 45 2.87 -19.91 -10.62
CA ASP A 45 3.87 -20.98 -10.36
C ASP A 45 4.65 -20.75 -9.06
N VAL A 46 3.92 -20.50 -7.99
CA VAL A 46 4.45 -20.33 -6.64
C VAL A 46 3.71 -21.21 -5.65
N SER A 47 4.27 -21.39 -4.46
CA SER A 47 3.62 -22.16 -3.40
C SER A 47 2.41 -21.42 -2.84
N ARG A 48 1.45 -22.16 -2.29
CA ARG A 48 0.31 -21.58 -1.57
C ARG A 48 0.76 -20.74 -0.37
N GLY A 49 1.85 -21.14 0.28
CA GLY A 49 2.43 -20.38 1.38
C GLY A 49 2.89 -18.98 0.98
N VAL A 50 3.51 -18.86 -0.20
CA VAL A 50 3.91 -17.56 -0.77
C VAL A 50 2.68 -16.69 -1.02
N VAL A 51 1.65 -17.25 -1.65
CA VAL A 51 0.39 -16.53 -1.94
C VAL A 51 -0.30 -16.09 -0.65
N ASN A 52 -0.45 -16.99 0.31
CA ASN A 52 -1.09 -16.70 1.59
C ASN A 52 -0.34 -15.59 2.35
N SER A 53 0.98 -15.69 2.44
CA SER A 53 1.82 -14.69 3.09
C SER A 53 1.75 -13.33 2.38
N GLY A 54 1.74 -13.33 1.05
CA GLY A 54 1.61 -12.11 0.24
C GLY A 54 0.27 -11.43 0.43
N ILE A 55 -0.82 -12.20 0.39
CA ILE A 55 -2.17 -11.69 0.62
C ILE A 55 -2.31 -11.10 2.03
N ALA A 56 -1.79 -11.78 3.05
CA ALA A 56 -1.82 -11.30 4.43
C ALA A 56 -1.10 -9.95 4.57
N GLU A 57 0.07 -9.80 3.95
CA GLU A 57 0.82 -8.55 3.97
C GLU A 57 0.09 -7.43 3.22
N MET A 58 -0.48 -7.73 2.06
CA MET A 58 -1.27 -6.76 1.29
C MET A 58 -2.55 -6.33 2.02
N ALA A 59 -3.18 -7.26 2.73
CA ALA A 59 -4.33 -6.94 3.58
C ALA A 59 -3.92 -6.02 4.75
N HIS A 60 -2.77 -6.28 5.35
CA HIS A 60 -2.22 -5.42 6.40
C HIS A 60 -1.89 -4.01 5.88
N LYS A 61 -1.37 -3.89 4.68
CA LYS A 61 -1.12 -2.60 4.03
C LYS A 61 -2.41 -1.85 3.68
N GLY A 62 -3.52 -2.54 3.49
CA GLY A 62 -4.81 -1.96 3.13
C GLY A 62 -5.17 -2.05 1.64
N PHE A 63 -4.41 -2.81 0.84
CA PHE A 63 -4.74 -3.06 -0.57
C PHE A 63 -5.82 -4.10 -0.76
N LEU A 64 -5.84 -5.11 0.10
CA LEU A 64 -6.76 -6.23 0.02
C LEU A 64 -7.61 -6.34 1.28
N GLU A 65 -8.80 -6.89 1.09
CA GLU A 65 -9.71 -7.26 2.17
C GLU A 65 -9.99 -8.74 2.06
N VAL A 66 -9.63 -9.50 3.10
CA VAL A 66 -9.93 -10.93 3.17
C VAL A 66 -11.23 -11.12 3.93
N ARG A 67 -12.24 -11.67 3.24
CA ARG A 67 -13.52 -12.06 3.84
C ARG A 67 -13.54 -13.56 4.01
N PRO A 68 -13.50 -14.07 5.26
CA PRO A 68 -13.49 -15.51 5.49
C PRO A 68 -14.67 -16.22 4.79
N ARG A 69 -14.38 -17.32 4.12
CA ARG A 69 -15.36 -18.16 3.38
C ARG A 69 -15.99 -17.50 2.15
N VAL A 70 -15.67 -16.24 1.86
CA VAL A 70 -16.20 -15.51 0.69
C VAL A 70 -15.12 -15.33 -0.35
N GLY A 71 -13.95 -14.82 0.05
CA GLY A 71 -12.83 -14.59 -0.84
C GLY A 71 -12.00 -13.38 -0.45
N THR A 72 -11.07 -13.03 -1.33
CA THR A 72 -10.20 -11.87 -1.20
C THR A 72 -10.61 -10.83 -2.23
N PHE A 73 -10.77 -9.59 -1.79
CA PHE A 73 -11.24 -8.48 -2.63
C PHE A 73 -10.24 -7.33 -2.60
N VAL A 74 -10.21 -6.55 -3.65
CA VAL A 74 -9.45 -5.29 -3.66
C VAL A 74 -10.16 -4.29 -2.75
N ALA A 75 -9.48 -3.86 -1.70
CA ALA A 75 -10.02 -2.89 -0.74
C ALA A 75 -10.03 -1.48 -1.34
N ASP A 76 -10.84 -0.61 -0.77
CA ASP A 76 -10.81 0.81 -1.11
C ASP A 76 -9.60 1.48 -0.45
N TYR A 77 -8.42 1.22 -1.00
CA TYR A 77 -7.14 1.70 -0.48
C TYR A 77 -7.01 3.23 -0.50
N ARG A 78 -7.82 3.91 -1.30
CA ARG A 78 -7.83 5.38 -1.36
C ARG A 78 -8.45 6.00 -0.11
N ARG A 79 -9.41 5.30 0.52
CA ARG A 79 -10.08 5.76 1.74
C ARG A 79 -9.37 5.30 3.01
N VAL A 80 -8.89 4.07 3.01
CA VAL A 80 -8.31 3.41 4.21
C VAL A 80 -6.80 3.39 4.17
N GLY A 81 -6.20 4.01 3.14
CA GLY A 81 -4.78 3.93 2.84
C GLY A 81 -3.87 4.36 3.98
N LYS A 82 -2.95 3.49 4.30
CA LYS A 82 -1.83 3.74 5.19
C LYS A 82 -0.65 4.29 4.39
N SER A 83 0.37 4.78 5.07
CA SER A 83 1.59 5.29 4.44
C SER A 83 2.28 4.30 3.48
N ASP A 84 2.13 3.00 3.72
CA ASP A 84 2.68 1.95 2.86
C ASP A 84 2.09 1.97 1.44
N ILE A 85 0.81 2.29 1.32
CA ILE A 85 0.14 2.43 0.02
C ILE A 85 0.73 3.59 -0.78
N PHE A 86 1.01 4.67 -0.10
CA PHE A 86 1.64 5.85 -0.71
C PHE A 86 3.01 5.50 -1.31
N LEU A 87 3.82 4.75 -0.57
CA LEU A 87 5.12 4.28 -1.06
C LEU A 87 4.97 3.35 -2.26
N SER A 88 3.98 2.47 -2.26
CA SER A 88 3.69 1.57 -3.38
C SER A 88 3.26 2.35 -4.63
N ILE A 89 2.43 3.37 -4.47
CA ILE A 89 2.02 4.25 -5.58
C ILE A 89 3.22 5.01 -6.14
N MET A 90 4.08 5.54 -5.29
CA MET A 90 5.32 6.19 -5.71
C MET A 90 6.20 5.23 -6.50
N HIS A 91 6.37 4.02 -6.00
CA HIS A 91 7.19 3.01 -6.66
C HIS A 91 6.63 2.62 -8.03
N TYR A 92 5.32 2.42 -8.11
CA TYR A 92 4.62 2.14 -9.38
C TYR A 92 4.84 3.23 -10.42
N ASN A 93 4.82 4.48 -10.01
CA ASN A 93 5.03 5.64 -10.88
C ASN A 93 6.52 5.95 -11.14
N GLY A 94 7.43 5.02 -10.85
CA GLY A 94 8.86 5.20 -11.03
C GLY A 94 9.50 6.24 -10.11
N GLY A 95 8.92 6.44 -8.93
CA GLY A 95 9.37 7.43 -7.97
C GLY A 95 8.87 8.85 -8.23
N ILE A 96 8.03 9.02 -9.26
CA ILE A 96 7.44 10.31 -9.63
C ILE A 96 5.97 10.30 -9.22
N LEU A 97 5.58 11.25 -8.40
CA LEU A 97 4.17 11.45 -8.08
C LEU A 97 3.48 12.23 -9.20
N PRO A 98 2.26 11.85 -9.58
CA PRO A 98 1.44 12.69 -10.42
C PRO A 98 1.25 14.09 -9.82
N GLU A 99 1.16 15.11 -10.67
CA GLU A 99 1.05 16.50 -10.22
C GLU A 99 -0.11 16.73 -9.25
N GLN A 100 -1.21 16.05 -9.48
CA GLN A 100 -2.40 16.18 -8.64
C GLN A 100 -2.17 15.67 -7.22
N GLU A 101 -1.47 14.55 -7.05
CA GLU A 101 -1.12 14.01 -5.74
C GLU A 101 -0.09 14.87 -5.03
N ILE A 102 0.88 15.40 -5.75
CA ILE A 102 1.86 16.35 -5.19
C ILE A 102 1.13 17.59 -4.66
N ARG A 103 0.22 18.14 -5.43
CA ARG A 103 -0.58 19.30 -5.04
C ARG A 103 -1.38 19.02 -3.77
N SER A 104 -2.08 17.90 -3.71
CA SER A 104 -2.88 17.48 -2.55
C SER A 104 -2.03 17.31 -1.30
N LEU A 105 -0.84 16.71 -1.42
CA LEU A 105 0.10 16.55 -0.32
C LEU A 105 0.63 17.87 0.20
N LEU A 106 1.00 18.78 -0.69
CA LEU A 106 1.49 20.10 -0.33
C LEU A 106 0.40 20.94 0.35
N GLU A 107 -0.83 20.90 -0.14
CA GLU A 107 -1.97 21.56 0.49
C GLU A 107 -2.23 21.01 1.89
N PHE A 108 -2.21 19.69 2.06
CA PHE A 108 -2.38 19.05 3.35
C PHE A 108 -1.25 19.42 4.32
N LYS A 109 -0.01 19.43 3.84
CA LYS A 109 1.15 19.84 4.65
C LYS A 109 1.03 21.29 5.11
N ILE A 110 0.68 22.19 4.20
CA ILE A 110 0.49 23.61 4.51
C ILE A 110 -0.61 23.77 5.57
N LEU A 111 -1.72 23.07 5.41
CA LEU A 111 -2.84 23.11 6.35
C LEU A 111 -2.42 22.66 7.75
N ILE A 112 -1.68 21.55 7.85
CA ILE A 112 -1.17 21.03 9.13
C ILE A 112 -0.15 21.97 9.74
N ASP A 113 0.80 22.49 8.97
CA ASP A 113 1.81 23.43 9.44
C ASP A 113 1.18 24.71 9.97
N CYS A 114 0.21 25.27 9.26
CA CYS A 114 -0.54 26.45 9.71
C CYS A 114 -1.33 26.18 10.99
N PHE A 115 -1.98 25.06 11.10
CA PHE A 115 -2.72 24.65 12.29
C PHE A 115 -1.79 24.47 13.49
N SER A 116 -0.65 23.82 13.30
CA SER A 116 0.36 23.59 14.34
C SER A 116 0.96 24.91 14.84
N VAL A 117 1.33 25.81 13.94
CA VAL A 117 1.87 27.14 14.30
C VAL A 117 0.83 27.95 15.07
N ARG A 118 -0.40 27.99 14.60
CA ARG A 118 -1.50 28.70 15.25
C ARG A 118 -1.74 28.18 16.67
N LYS A 119 -1.72 26.87 16.86
CA LYS A 119 -1.93 26.23 18.15
C LYS A 119 -0.76 26.49 19.11
N LEU A 120 0.49 26.41 18.64
CA LEU A 120 1.68 26.71 19.42
C LEU A 120 1.74 28.18 19.84
N THR A 121 1.39 29.10 18.95
CA THR A 121 1.34 30.54 19.23
C THR A 121 0.29 30.86 20.30
N ALA A 122 -0.92 30.29 20.18
CA ALA A 122 -1.97 30.44 21.17
C ALA A 122 -1.55 29.92 22.54
N ARG A 123 -0.87 28.78 22.59
CA ARG A 123 -0.36 28.18 23.83
C ARG A 123 0.73 29.04 24.48
N ALA A 124 1.67 29.54 23.68
CA ALA A 124 2.73 30.42 24.16
C ALA A 124 2.19 31.73 24.76
N ILE A 125 1.16 32.33 24.16
CA ILE A 125 0.48 33.53 24.67
C ILE A 125 -0.23 33.24 26.00
N THR A 126 -0.85 32.06 26.13
CA THR A 126 -1.60 31.65 27.33
C THR A 126 -0.67 31.33 28.51
N GLU A 127 0.54 30.83 28.25
CA GLU A 127 1.54 30.49 29.27
C GLU A 127 2.45 31.65 29.65
N ALA A 128 2.40 32.76 28.94
CA ALA A 128 3.24 33.94 29.20
C ALA A 128 2.73 34.80 30.36
#